data_ab0bb626d0a50ac5a7f1392f303eb6cd
#
_entry.id   ab0bb626d0a50ac5a7f1392f303eb6cd
#
_cell.length_a   1.000
_cell.length_b   1.000
_cell.length_c   1.000
_cell.angle_alpha   90.00
_cell.angle_beta   90.00
_cell.angle_gamma   90.00
#
_symmetry.space_group_name_H-M   'P 1'
#
loop_
_entity.id
_entity.type
_entity.pdbx_description
1 polymer ?
#
loop_
_entity_poly.entity_id
_entity_poly.type
_entity_poly.pdbx_seq_one_letter_code
_entity_poly.pdbx_strand_id
1 'polypeptide(L)'
;MTQGRDPKHIKRLRDLVDGVLLLDKPVGLSSNDALIRAKRVLNAKKAGHTGTLDPFATGLLPLCFGEATKFSQDLLEADKTYEATVHLGIKTNTGDTEGEAIETAPAGVVDAVTDAQIEAALARFRGPIMQVPPMYSALKRDGKAYYEYAREGITLEREARPVTIHGLEFISYEAPMLKIRVTCSKGTYVRVLGEDIGAALGCGAHLNALRRTQVGPLTIDGMITMEALQAHAEPLTLLAPVDALLASFPSIELTAELAVRFLQGQRLALGKEAVAVPAEPGRVRVYSDGKLLGTAQLQEYAILAPERLIAKAA
;
A
#
# COMPACT_ATOMS: atom_id res chain seq x y z
N MET A 1 37.94 40.93 18.33
CA MET A 1 37.08 39.75 18.59
C MET A 1 36.14 39.63 17.41
N THR A 2 36.51 38.82 16.44
CA THR A 2 35.72 38.58 15.23
C THR A 2 34.87 37.34 15.49
N GLN A 3 33.56 37.55 15.62
CA GLN A 3 32.60 36.46 15.69
C GLN A 3 32.54 35.73 14.35
N GLY A 4 32.92 34.46 14.37
CA GLY A 4 32.80 33.55 13.24
C GLY A 4 31.33 33.36 12.86
N ARG A 5 31.00 33.65 11.62
CA ARG A 5 29.69 33.31 11.03
C ARG A 5 29.59 31.82 10.89
N ASP A 6 28.56 31.22 11.48
CA ASP A 6 28.17 29.83 11.29
C ASP A 6 28.12 29.47 9.79
N PRO A 7 28.62 28.31 9.39
CA PRO A 7 28.55 27.87 8.01
C PRO A 7 27.07 27.67 7.64
N LYS A 8 26.58 28.51 6.72
CA LYS A 8 25.23 28.40 6.13
C LYS A 8 24.99 26.95 5.72
N HIS A 9 23.96 26.33 6.26
CA HIS A 9 23.40 25.07 5.75
C HIS A 9 23.17 25.22 4.25
N ILE A 10 24.08 24.70 3.44
CA ILE A 10 23.91 24.59 1.99
C ILE A 10 22.74 23.62 1.79
N LYS A 11 21.58 24.14 1.45
CA LYS A 11 20.41 23.31 1.07
C LYS A 11 20.84 22.47 -0.12
N ARG A 12 21.12 21.18 0.10
CA ARG A 12 21.44 20.25 -0.98
C ARG A 12 20.25 20.26 -1.95
N LEU A 13 20.51 20.63 -3.21
CA LEU A 13 19.52 20.55 -4.27
C LEU A 13 19.03 19.08 -4.35
N ARG A 14 17.73 18.91 -4.43
CA ARG A 14 17.09 17.59 -4.61
C ARG A 14 16.94 17.29 -6.09
N ASP A 15 17.19 16.05 -6.46
CA ASP A 15 17.17 15.59 -7.85
C ASP A 15 15.73 15.23 -8.29
N LEU A 16 15.50 15.38 -9.59
CA LEU A 16 14.32 14.84 -10.25
C LEU A 16 14.57 13.34 -10.47
N VAL A 17 14.00 12.53 -9.60
CA VAL A 17 14.10 11.07 -9.62
C VAL A 17 12.73 10.52 -9.94
N ASP A 18 12.61 9.71 -10.98
CA ASP A 18 11.37 9.05 -11.38
C ASP A 18 11.50 7.54 -11.25
N GLY A 19 10.47 6.89 -10.74
CA GLY A 19 10.43 5.42 -10.62
C GLY A 19 9.75 4.93 -9.36
N VAL A 20 9.79 3.63 -9.16
CA VAL A 20 9.14 2.92 -8.05
C VAL A 20 10.16 2.08 -7.31
N LEU A 21 10.25 2.24 -6.00
CA LEU A 21 11.05 1.36 -5.13
C LEU A 21 10.12 0.41 -4.40
N LEU A 22 10.38 -0.89 -4.49
CA LEU A 22 9.70 -1.90 -3.69
C LEU A 22 10.46 -2.08 -2.38
N LEU A 23 10.08 -1.33 -1.35
CA LEU A 23 10.75 -1.39 -0.07
C LEU A 23 10.17 -2.51 0.81
N ASP A 24 11.04 -3.37 1.36
CA ASP A 24 10.71 -4.23 2.50
C ASP A 24 10.76 -3.37 3.76
N LYS A 25 9.61 -2.86 4.19
CA LYS A 25 9.53 -2.01 5.38
C LYS A 25 9.87 -2.82 6.62
N PRO A 26 10.90 -2.45 7.39
CA PRO A 26 11.21 -3.13 8.64
C PRO A 26 10.17 -2.78 9.73
N VAL A 27 10.16 -3.57 10.79
CA VAL A 27 9.43 -3.28 12.03
C VAL A 27 9.94 -1.98 12.67
N GLY A 28 9.08 -1.28 13.40
CA GLY A 28 9.44 -0.09 14.20
C GLY A 28 9.50 1.23 13.42
N LEU A 29 9.39 1.22 12.09
CA LEU A 29 9.27 2.44 11.29
C LEU A 29 7.83 2.67 10.85
N SER A 30 7.35 3.90 10.95
CA SER A 30 6.14 4.28 10.23
C SER A 30 6.40 4.28 8.71
N SER A 31 5.35 4.13 7.90
CA SER A 31 5.47 4.22 6.44
C SER A 31 6.05 5.56 5.98
N ASN A 32 5.73 6.66 6.68
CA ASN A 32 6.28 7.98 6.38
C ASN A 32 7.77 8.10 6.73
N ASP A 33 8.21 7.53 7.85
CA ASP A 33 9.63 7.53 8.22
C ASP A 33 10.46 6.72 7.22
N ALA A 34 9.95 5.55 6.81
CA ALA A 34 10.57 4.73 5.77
C ALA A 34 10.67 5.50 4.43
N LEU A 35 9.59 6.19 4.02
CA LEU A 35 9.58 7.05 2.85
C LEU A 35 10.63 8.17 2.94
N ILE A 36 10.69 8.88 4.07
CA ILE A 36 11.63 9.99 4.26
C ILE A 36 13.08 9.49 4.20
N ARG A 37 13.37 8.31 4.81
CA ARG A 37 14.72 7.70 4.75
C ARG A 37 15.10 7.34 3.32
N ALA A 38 14.25 6.60 2.60
CA ALA A 38 14.48 6.25 1.19
C ALA A 38 14.64 7.49 0.31
N LYS A 39 13.79 8.51 0.48
CA LYS A 39 13.86 9.79 -0.22
C LYS A 39 15.20 10.50 0.00
N ARG A 40 15.79 10.39 1.19
CA ARG A 40 17.12 10.97 1.50
C ARG A 40 18.24 10.22 0.80
N VAL A 41 18.20 8.88 0.82
CA VAL A 41 19.20 8.04 0.12
C VAL A 41 19.22 8.32 -1.37
N LEU A 42 18.04 8.41 -2.00
CA LEU A 42 17.89 8.70 -3.43
C LEU A 42 18.03 10.19 -3.79
N ASN A 43 18.26 11.07 -2.81
CA ASN A 43 18.25 12.53 -2.98
C ASN A 43 17.02 13.09 -3.73
N ALA A 44 15.89 12.38 -3.70
CA ALA A 44 14.71 12.67 -4.51
C ALA A 44 13.95 13.92 -4.04
N LYS A 45 13.47 14.74 -5.00
CA LYS A 45 12.69 15.97 -4.75
C LYS A 45 11.26 15.64 -4.31
N LYS A 46 10.61 14.67 -4.96
CA LYS A 46 9.20 14.29 -4.74
C LYS A 46 9.09 12.80 -4.49
N ALA A 47 8.33 12.41 -3.48
CA ALA A 47 8.05 11.01 -3.19
C ALA A 47 6.71 10.85 -2.46
N GLY A 48 6.12 9.65 -2.55
CA GLY A 48 4.91 9.22 -1.85
C GLY A 48 4.89 7.70 -1.71
N HIS A 49 3.98 7.14 -0.91
CA HIS A 49 3.78 5.70 -0.79
C HIS A 49 2.34 5.30 -1.15
N THR A 50 2.13 4.01 -1.43
CA THR A 50 0.86 3.47 -1.91
C THR A 50 0.11 2.68 -0.83
N GLY A 51 -0.10 3.28 0.32
CA GLY A 51 -0.83 2.69 1.44
C GLY A 51 0.03 2.46 2.67
N THR A 52 -0.48 2.93 3.78
CA THR A 52 0.19 2.86 5.08
C THR A 52 0.30 1.43 5.59
N LEU A 53 1.44 1.12 6.18
CA LEU A 53 1.67 0.00 7.09
C LEU A 53 1.91 0.58 8.49
N ASP A 54 1.32 -0.04 9.50
CA ASP A 54 1.54 0.30 10.90
C ASP A 54 3.02 0.08 11.28
N PRO A 55 3.55 0.71 12.35
CA PRO A 55 4.96 0.57 12.72
C PRO A 55 5.37 -0.87 13.00
N PHE A 56 4.53 -1.67 13.68
CA PHE A 56 4.80 -3.09 13.95
C PHE A 56 4.76 -3.97 12.68
N ALA A 57 4.03 -3.56 11.63
CA ALA A 57 3.90 -4.31 10.40
C ALA A 57 5.14 -4.19 9.50
N THR A 58 5.38 -5.22 8.68
CA THR A 58 6.51 -5.33 7.76
C THR A 58 6.07 -5.59 6.32
N GLY A 59 7.03 -5.68 5.41
CA GLY A 59 6.81 -6.16 4.05
C GLY A 59 6.62 -5.05 3.03
N LEU A 60 5.99 -5.37 1.93
CA LEU A 60 5.95 -4.60 0.70
C LEU A 60 5.33 -3.21 0.91
N LEU A 61 6.17 -2.19 0.81
CA LEU A 61 5.78 -0.78 0.80
C LEU A 61 6.29 -0.14 -0.51
N PRO A 62 5.45 -0.08 -1.56
CA PRO A 62 5.85 0.60 -2.79
C PRO A 62 5.99 2.11 -2.55
N LEU A 63 7.16 2.65 -2.86
CA LEU A 63 7.51 4.05 -2.78
C LEU A 63 7.59 4.63 -4.18
N CYS A 64 6.80 5.65 -4.46
CA CYS A 64 6.74 6.33 -5.75
C CYS A 64 7.59 7.60 -5.72
N PHE A 65 8.44 7.80 -6.72
CA PHE A 65 9.28 8.97 -6.86
C PHE A 65 8.93 9.75 -8.14
N GLY A 66 8.98 11.08 -8.05
CA GLY A 66 8.75 11.99 -9.17
C GLY A 66 7.43 11.73 -9.91
N GLU A 67 7.51 11.39 -11.19
CA GLU A 67 6.36 11.13 -12.06
C GLU A 67 5.51 9.93 -11.59
N ALA A 68 6.13 8.90 -10.98
CA ALA A 68 5.39 7.76 -10.44
C ALA A 68 4.35 8.16 -9.36
N THR A 69 4.54 9.29 -8.68
CA THR A 69 3.56 9.78 -7.70
C THR A 69 2.20 10.14 -8.32
N LYS A 70 2.14 10.37 -9.63
CA LYS A 70 0.88 10.63 -10.33
C LYS A 70 -0.03 9.40 -10.39
N PHE A 71 0.56 8.21 -10.28
CA PHE A 71 -0.13 6.92 -10.41
C PHE A 71 -0.27 6.16 -9.07
N SER A 72 0.19 6.75 -7.97
CA SER A 72 0.13 6.11 -6.64
C SER A 72 -1.30 5.80 -6.18
N GLN A 73 -2.30 6.56 -6.64
CA GLN A 73 -3.71 6.35 -6.31
C GLN A 73 -4.22 4.98 -6.79
N ASP A 74 -3.71 4.48 -7.92
CA ASP A 74 -4.14 3.21 -8.49
C ASP A 74 -3.81 2.03 -7.56
N LEU A 75 -2.65 2.07 -6.89
CA LEU A 75 -2.29 1.08 -5.88
C LEU A 75 -2.93 1.32 -4.51
N LEU A 76 -3.32 2.55 -4.19
CA LEU A 76 -4.12 2.80 -2.98
C LEU A 76 -5.47 2.08 -3.06
N GLU A 77 -6.06 2.05 -4.25
CA GLU A 77 -7.34 1.39 -4.53
C GLU A 77 -7.23 -0.14 -4.69
N ALA A 78 -6.04 -0.66 -5.01
CA ALA A 78 -5.81 -2.07 -5.28
C ALA A 78 -6.00 -2.96 -4.05
N ASP A 79 -6.29 -4.24 -4.26
CA ASP A 79 -6.31 -5.26 -3.22
C ASP A 79 -4.91 -5.51 -2.64
N LYS A 80 -4.86 -6.00 -1.41
CA LYS A 80 -3.62 -6.31 -0.69
C LYS A 80 -3.68 -7.73 -0.14
N THR A 81 -2.51 -8.38 -0.12
CA THR A 81 -2.35 -9.67 0.55
C THR A 81 -1.37 -9.54 1.70
N TYR A 82 -1.72 -10.17 2.80
CA TYR A 82 -0.93 -10.18 4.02
C TYR A 82 -0.75 -11.60 4.56
N GLU A 83 0.38 -11.85 5.19
CA GLU A 83 0.55 -12.92 6.16
C GLU A 83 0.48 -12.31 7.56
N ALA A 84 -0.36 -12.87 8.40
CA ALA A 84 -0.59 -12.39 9.75
C ALA A 84 -0.43 -13.52 10.76
N THR A 85 0.18 -13.19 11.90
CA THR A 85 0.18 -14.04 13.09
C THR A 85 -0.74 -13.42 14.12
N VAL A 86 -1.81 -14.11 14.44
CA VAL A 86 -2.80 -13.73 15.45
C VAL A 86 -2.44 -14.42 16.76
N HIS A 87 -2.24 -13.68 17.83
CA HIS A 87 -2.07 -14.21 19.19
C HIS A 87 -3.44 -14.35 19.83
N LEU A 88 -3.90 -15.58 19.99
CA LEU A 88 -5.17 -15.89 20.66
C LEU A 88 -5.03 -15.75 22.17
N GLY A 89 -6.12 -15.41 22.84
CA GLY A 89 -6.23 -15.38 24.30
C GLY A 89 -5.82 -14.06 24.95
N ILE A 90 -5.28 -13.10 24.22
CA ILE A 90 -4.96 -11.77 24.74
C ILE A 90 -5.49 -10.70 23.79
N LYS A 91 -6.29 -9.79 24.33
CA LYS A 91 -6.77 -8.60 23.62
C LYS A 91 -5.99 -7.38 24.06
N THR A 92 -5.58 -6.53 23.12
CA THR A 92 -4.90 -5.26 23.41
C THR A 92 -5.75 -4.07 23.00
N ASN A 93 -5.48 -2.90 23.56
CA ASN A 93 -6.22 -1.67 23.24
C ASN A 93 -5.96 -1.13 21.82
N THR A 94 -4.89 -1.60 21.14
CA THR A 94 -4.55 -1.24 19.75
C THR A 94 -4.90 -2.35 18.74
N GLY A 95 -5.17 -3.57 19.23
CA GLY A 95 -5.36 -4.77 18.41
C GLY A 95 -4.05 -5.33 17.84
N ASP A 96 -2.89 -4.87 18.33
CA ASP A 96 -1.54 -5.32 17.95
C ASP A 96 -0.57 -5.32 19.15
N THR A 97 0.71 -5.59 18.91
CA THR A 97 1.76 -5.65 19.95
C THR A 97 2.20 -4.30 20.50
N GLU A 98 1.76 -3.17 19.93
CA GLU A 98 2.12 -1.83 20.42
C GLU A 98 1.19 -1.38 21.56
N GLY A 99 0.07 -2.11 21.78
CA GLY A 99 -0.89 -1.81 22.83
C GLY A 99 -0.69 -2.57 24.13
N GLU A 100 -1.38 -2.10 25.17
CA GLU A 100 -1.45 -2.78 26.46
C GLU A 100 -2.54 -3.86 26.44
N ALA A 101 -2.31 -4.97 27.15
CA ALA A 101 -3.31 -6.02 27.32
C ALA A 101 -4.49 -5.50 28.16
N ILE A 102 -5.71 -5.63 27.62
CA ILE A 102 -6.95 -5.20 28.28
C ILE A 102 -7.83 -6.37 28.70
N GLU A 103 -7.63 -7.56 28.09
CA GLU A 103 -8.37 -8.78 28.41
C GLU A 103 -7.46 -9.98 28.17
N THR A 104 -7.55 -10.99 29.06
CA THR A 104 -6.82 -12.25 28.92
C THR A 104 -7.78 -13.41 29.14
N ALA A 105 -7.78 -14.36 28.23
CA ALA A 105 -8.59 -15.57 28.33
C ALA A 105 -8.19 -16.42 29.54
N PRO A 106 -9.12 -17.17 30.15
CA PRO A 106 -8.80 -18.15 31.18
C PRO A 106 -7.83 -19.22 30.67
N ALA A 107 -7.04 -19.78 31.59
CA ALA A 107 -6.08 -20.85 31.27
C ALA A 107 -6.79 -22.04 30.60
N GLY A 108 -6.15 -22.62 29.59
CA GLY A 108 -6.65 -23.79 28.85
C GLY A 108 -7.65 -23.47 27.74
N VAL A 109 -8.22 -22.27 27.68
CA VAL A 109 -9.19 -21.92 26.60
C VAL A 109 -8.51 -21.92 25.24
N VAL A 110 -7.33 -21.36 25.14
CA VAL A 110 -6.55 -21.29 23.88
C VAL A 110 -6.04 -22.66 23.48
N ASP A 111 -5.55 -23.45 24.44
CA ASP A 111 -5.03 -24.81 24.20
C ASP A 111 -6.12 -25.79 23.69
N ALA A 112 -7.38 -25.52 24.04
CA ALA A 112 -8.53 -26.30 23.60
C ALA A 112 -9.03 -25.96 22.19
N VAL A 113 -8.51 -24.89 21.56
CA VAL A 113 -8.92 -24.48 20.19
C VAL A 113 -8.37 -25.49 19.19
N THR A 114 -9.26 -25.99 18.33
CA THR A 114 -8.93 -26.96 17.28
C THR A 114 -8.89 -26.31 15.90
N ASP A 115 -8.18 -26.91 14.94
CA ASP A 115 -8.13 -26.46 13.54
C ASP A 115 -9.52 -26.38 12.92
N ALA A 116 -10.42 -27.30 13.26
CA ALA A 116 -11.81 -27.29 12.79
C ALA A 116 -12.59 -26.07 13.28
N GLN A 117 -12.38 -25.64 14.53
CA GLN A 117 -12.99 -24.44 15.08
C GLN A 117 -12.41 -23.19 14.43
N ILE A 118 -11.10 -23.17 14.19
CA ILE A 118 -10.43 -22.07 13.48
C ILE A 118 -11.02 -21.93 12.08
N GLU A 119 -11.06 -23.02 11.29
CA GLU A 119 -11.61 -22.97 9.94
C GLU A 119 -13.09 -22.54 9.91
N ALA A 120 -13.89 -22.99 10.86
CA ALA A 120 -15.28 -22.55 11.02
C ALA A 120 -15.38 -21.05 11.35
N ALA A 121 -14.46 -20.52 12.17
CA ALA A 121 -14.39 -19.09 12.47
C ALA A 121 -13.96 -18.28 11.24
N LEU A 122 -12.91 -18.70 10.54
CA LEU A 122 -12.42 -18.03 9.32
C LEU A 122 -13.48 -17.99 8.21
N ALA A 123 -14.26 -19.05 8.05
CA ALA A 123 -15.31 -19.12 7.03
C ALA A 123 -16.34 -18.00 7.17
N ARG A 124 -16.57 -17.48 8.38
CA ARG A 124 -17.54 -16.39 8.67
C ARG A 124 -17.08 -15.04 8.13
N PHE A 125 -15.78 -14.88 7.91
CA PHE A 125 -15.19 -13.60 7.49
C PHE A 125 -14.82 -13.55 6.01
N ARG A 126 -15.01 -14.64 5.25
CA ARG A 126 -14.81 -14.65 3.79
C ARG A 126 -15.93 -13.92 3.06
N GLY A 127 -15.57 -13.16 2.02
CA GLY A 127 -16.51 -12.35 1.25
C GLY A 127 -16.74 -10.95 1.82
N PRO A 128 -17.87 -10.31 1.50
CA PRO A 128 -18.22 -8.98 2.00
C PRO A 128 -18.54 -9.01 3.50
N ILE A 129 -17.90 -8.14 4.26
CA ILE A 129 -18.12 -7.95 5.69
C ILE A 129 -18.22 -6.45 6.04
N MET A 130 -18.79 -6.17 7.21
CA MET A 130 -18.79 -4.82 7.78
C MET A 130 -17.72 -4.73 8.87
N GLN A 131 -16.86 -3.74 8.79
CA GLN A 131 -15.79 -3.48 9.76
C GLN A 131 -15.91 -2.09 10.35
N VAL A 132 -15.84 -1.96 11.68
CA VAL A 132 -15.68 -0.68 12.36
C VAL A 132 -14.18 -0.36 12.37
N PRO A 133 -13.73 0.72 11.71
CA PRO A 133 -12.31 1.09 11.70
C PRO A 133 -11.77 1.30 13.11
N PRO A 134 -10.51 0.93 13.42
CA PRO A 134 -9.95 1.13 14.75
C PRO A 134 -9.67 2.61 15.03
N MET A 135 -9.62 3.01 16.32
CA MET A 135 -9.23 4.36 16.72
C MET A 135 -7.78 4.68 16.31
N TYR A 136 -6.90 3.69 16.38
CA TYR A 136 -5.53 3.81 15.90
C TYR A 136 -5.45 3.64 14.38
N SER A 137 -5.98 4.64 13.64
CA SER A 137 -5.98 4.68 12.18
C SER A 137 -5.65 6.05 11.62
N ALA A 138 -5.25 6.10 10.35
CA ALA A 138 -4.97 7.35 9.62
C ALA A 138 -6.23 8.01 9.04
N LEU A 139 -7.42 7.48 9.31
CA LEU A 139 -8.68 8.13 8.97
C LEU A 139 -8.77 9.48 9.67
N LYS A 140 -9.38 10.45 9.02
CA LYS A 140 -9.47 11.81 9.55
C LYS A 140 -10.92 12.20 9.87
N ARG A 141 -11.08 12.94 10.96
CA ARG A 141 -12.27 13.70 11.29
C ARG A 141 -11.85 15.12 11.62
N ASP A 142 -12.50 16.10 11.02
CA ASP A 142 -12.19 17.52 11.19
C ASP A 142 -10.71 17.89 10.93
N GLY A 143 -10.08 17.20 9.93
CA GLY A 143 -8.69 17.40 9.54
C GLY A 143 -7.64 16.70 10.40
N LYS A 144 -8.02 16.15 11.58
CA LYS A 144 -7.16 15.45 12.54
C LYS A 144 -7.32 13.94 12.41
N ALA A 145 -6.23 13.18 12.47
CA ALA A 145 -6.27 11.71 12.34
C ALA A 145 -6.84 11.04 13.60
N TYR A 146 -7.52 9.90 13.43
CA TYR A 146 -8.12 9.17 14.56
C TYR A 146 -7.10 8.76 15.62
N TYR A 147 -5.88 8.35 15.20
CA TYR A 147 -4.83 7.99 16.15
C TYR A 147 -4.38 9.17 17.03
N GLU A 148 -4.54 10.43 16.58
CA GLU A 148 -4.23 11.63 17.38
C GLU A 148 -5.27 11.80 18.48
N TYR A 149 -6.56 11.60 18.17
CA TYR A 149 -7.62 11.58 19.20
C TYR A 149 -7.42 10.45 20.20
N ALA A 150 -7.05 9.24 19.72
CA ALA A 150 -6.80 8.09 20.59
C ALA A 150 -5.68 8.37 21.61
N ARG A 151 -4.59 9.04 21.18
CA ARG A 151 -3.47 9.44 22.06
C ARG A 151 -3.88 10.49 23.11
N GLU A 152 -4.91 11.28 22.83
CA GLU A 152 -5.50 12.23 23.77
C GLU A 152 -6.56 11.57 24.68
N GLY A 153 -6.77 10.26 24.56
CA GLY A 153 -7.80 9.53 25.34
C GLY A 153 -9.23 9.77 24.84
N ILE A 154 -9.40 10.39 23.67
CA ILE A 154 -10.70 10.70 23.08
C ILE A 154 -11.13 9.54 22.18
N THR A 155 -12.27 8.93 22.49
CA THR A 155 -12.90 7.92 21.63
C THR A 155 -13.96 8.58 20.76
N LEU A 156 -13.83 8.41 19.45
CA LEU A 156 -14.81 8.87 18.47
C LEU A 156 -15.79 7.75 18.11
N GLU A 157 -17.03 8.10 17.88
CA GLU A 157 -17.98 7.20 17.23
C GLU A 157 -17.55 6.95 15.78
N ARG A 158 -17.56 5.67 15.36
CA ARG A 158 -17.08 5.22 14.05
C ARG A 158 -18.15 4.33 13.42
N GLU A 159 -18.50 4.67 12.21
CA GLU A 159 -19.44 3.88 11.42
C GLU A 159 -18.73 2.66 10.82
N ALA A 160 -19.45 1.52 10.81
CA ALA A 160 -19.01 0.34 10.10
C ALA A 160 -18.95 0.60 8.60
N ARG A 161 -17.92 0.08 7.93
CA ARG A 161 -17.68 0.25 6.50
C ARG A 161 -17.61 -1.11 5.81
N PRO A 162 -18.15 -1.23 4.58
CA PRO A 162 -18.05 -2.45 3.83
C PRO A 162 -16.59 -2.66 3.37
N VAL A 163 -16.09 -3.87 3.58
CA VAL A 163 -14.82 -4.37 3.04
C VAL A 163 -15.02 -5.79 2.53
N THR A 164 -14.15 -6.26 1.64
CA THR A 164 -14.24 -7.61 1.09
C THR A 164 -12.98 -8.39 1.42
N ILE A 165 -13.15 -9.57 1.99
CA ILE A 165 -12.09 -10.56 2.20
C ILE A 165 -12.17 -11.55 1.04
N HIS A 166 -11.31 -11.32 0.00
CA HIS A 166 -11.30 -12.15 -1.20
C HIS A 166 -10.78 -13.57 -0.94
N GLY A 167 -9.82 -13.69 -0.01
CA GLY A 167 -9.25 -14.96 0.42
C GLY A 167 -8.85 -14.88 1.90
N LEU A 168 -9.12 -15.93 2.64
CA LEU A 168 -8.68 -16.09 4.03
C LEU A 168 -8.33 -17.56 4.24
N GLU A 169 -7.02 -17.82 4.36
CA GLU A 169 -6.43 -19.15 4.42
C GLU A 169 -5.85 -19.41 5.80
N PHE A 170 -6.15 -20.57 6.35
CA PHE A 170 -5.47 -21.14 7.51
C PHE A 170 -4.10 -21.67 7.09
N ILE A 171 -3.03 -21.24 7.74
CA ILE A 171 -1.66 -21.71 7.47
C ILE A 171 -1.25 -22.72 8.51
N SER A 172 -1.27 -22.32 9.79
CA SER A 172 -0.88 -23.19 10.93
C SER A 172 -1.42 -22.64 12.24
N TYR A 173 -1.58 -23.52 13.22
CA TYR A 173 -1.85 -23.16 14.61
C TYR A 173 -0.93 -23.89 15.55
N GLU A 174 -0.18 -23.13 16.33
CA GLU A 174 0.61 -23.60 17.46
C GLU A 174 0.27 -22.68 18.64
N ALA A 175 -0.59 -23.17 19.56
CA ALA A 175 -1.14 -22.34 20.62
C ALA A 175 -0.04 -21.50 21.33
N PRO A 176 -0.23 -20.18 21.47
CA PRO A 176 -1.41 -19.39 21.13
C PRO A 176 -1.38 -18.74 19.73
N MET A 177 -0.45 -19.10 18.84
CA MET A 177 -0.13 -18.43 17.59
C MET A 177 -0.87 -19.05 16.40
N LEU A 178 -1.84 -18.33 15.87
CA LEU A 178 -2.57 -18.67 14.64
C LEU A 178 -1.97 -17.88 13.46
N LYS A 179 -1.48 -18.60 12.44
CA LYS A 179 -0.99 -17.99 11.19
C LYS A 179 -2.03 -18.09 10.09
N ILE A 180 -2.31 -16.98 9.45
CA ILE A 180 -3.27 -16.86 8.35
C ILE A 180 -2.67 -16.06 7.19
N ARG A 181 -3.19 -16.31 5.99
CA ARG A 181 -2.99 -15.42 4.83
C ARG A 181 -4.34 -14.80 4.48
N VAL A 182 -4.36 -13.48 4.28
CA VAL A 182 -5.57 -12.73 3.94
C VAL A 182 -5.33 -11.88 2.70
N THR A 183 -6.21 -12.03 1.70
CA THR A 183 -6.32 -11.14 0.54
C THR A 183 -7.61 -10.34 0.68
N CYS A 184 -7.50 -9.01 0.68
CA CYS A 184 -8.62 -8.14 1.00
C CYS A 184 -8.64 -6.85 0.19
N SER A 185 -9.81 -6.25 0.10
CA SER A 185 -10.03 -4.96 -0.53
C SER A 185 -9.34 -3.83 0.25
N LYS A 186 -9.18 -2.67 -0.41
CA LYS A 186 -8.75 -1.44 0.28
C LYS A 186 -9.59 -1.15 1.51
N GLY A 187 -8.98 -0.49 2.48
CA GLY A 187 -9.66 -0.04 3.71
C GLY A 187 -9.88 -1.12 4.76
N THR A 188 -9.51 -2.37 4.48
CA THR A 188 -9.55 -3.46 5.45
C THR A 188 -8.47 -3.28 6.51
N TYR A 189 -8.85 -3.40 7.78
CA TYR A 189 -7.94 -3.42 8.93
C TYR A 189 -7.74 -4.88 9.38
N VAL A 190 -6.57 -5.44 9.08
CA VAL A 190 -6.25 -6.82 9.46
C VAL A 190 -6.19 -7.00 10.98
N ARG A 191 -5.87 -5.92 11.74
CA ARG A 191 -5.95 -5.91 13.20
C ARG A 191 -7.37 -6.21 13.70
N VAL A 192 -8.37 -5.52 13.15
CA VAL A 192 -9.79 -5.76 13.48
C VAL A 192 -10.20 -7.17 13.09
N LEU A 193 -9.76 -7.65 11.92
CA LEU A 193 -10.03 -9.05 11.52
C LEU A 193 -9.46 -10.05 12.52
N GLY A 194 -8.24 -9.82 13.02
CA GLY A 194 -7.62 -10.65 14.06
C GLY A 194 -8.41 -10.64 15.37
N GLU A 195 -8.87 -9.47 15.81
CA GLU A 195 -9.74 -9.33 16.99
C GLU A 195 -11.08 -10.07 16.80
N ASP A 196 -11.72 -9.92 15.62
CA ASP A 196 -12.98 -10.56 15.28
C ASP A 196 -12.86 -12.10 15.24
N ILE A 197 -11.73 -12.62 14.71
CA ILE A 197 -11.43 -14.06 14.74
C ILE A 197 -11.32 -14.56 16.19
N GLY A 198 -10.55 -13.84 17.03
CA GLY A 198 -10.42 -14.18 18.45
C GLY A 198 -11.75 -14.14 19.21
N ALA A 199 -12.63 -13.18 18.89
CA ALA A 199 -13.97 -13.09 19.44
C ALA A 199 -14.85 -14.24 18.97
N ALA A 200 -14.76 -14.63 17.68
CA ALA A 200 -15.50 -15.78 17.14
C ALA A 200 -15.08 -17.12 17.75
N LEU A 201 -13.81 -17.23 18.19
CA LEU A 201 -13.27 -18.38 18.93
C LEU A 201 -13.56 -18.30 20.44
N GLY A 202 -14.08 -17.18 20.94
CA GLY A 202 -14.45 -16.99 22.34
C GLY A 202 -13.26 -16.73 23.29
N CYS A 203 -12.08 -16.43 22.76
CA CYS A 203 -10.86 -16.23 23.56
C CYS A 203 -10.26 -14.81 23.48
N GLY A 204 -10.74 -13.97 22.55
CA GLY A 204 -10.07 -12.70 22.23
C GLY A 204 -8.73 -12.91 21.53
N ALA A 205 -8.22 -11.86 20.87
CA ALA A 205 -6.93 -11.90 20.18
C ALA A 205 -6.39 -10.49 19.86
N HIS A 206 -5.12 -10.45 19.45
CA HIS A 206 -4.50 -9.30 18.80
C HIS A 206 -3.52 -9.77 17.72
N LEU A 207 -3.08 -8.92 16.82
CA LEU A 207 -2.02 -9.25 15.87
C LEU A 207 -0.65 -9.21 16.55
N ASN A 208 0.06 -10.34 16.48
CA ASN A 208 1.46 -10.45 16.93
C ASN A 208 2.44 -10.05 15.81
N ALA A 209 2.11 -10.37 14.56
CA ALA A 209 2.89 -9.97 13.39
C ALA A 209 1.99 -9.76 12.18
N LEU A 210 2.39 -8.83 11.30
CA LEU A 210 1.72 -8.56 10.04
C LEU A 210 2.77 -8.26 8.96
N ARG A 211 2.72 -9.01 7.86
CA ARG A 211 3.60 -8.81 6.71
C ARG A 211 2.77 -8.64 5.44
N ARG A 212 2.87 -7.49 4.80
CA ARG A 212 2.24 -7.30 3.48
C ARG A 212 3.08 -7.93 2.40
N THR A 213 2.50 -8.88 1.66
CA THR A 213 3.19 -9.65 0.62
C THR A 213 2.81 -9.21 -0.80
N GLN A 214 1.67 -8.50 -0.96
CA GLN A 214 1.21 -8.05 -2.27
C GLN A 214 0.40 -6.74 -2.19
N VAL A 215 0.55 -5.90 -3.21
CA VAL A 215 -0.26 -4.68 -3.44
C VAL A 215 -0.61 -4.63 -4.93
N GLY A 216 -1.85 -4.95 -5.28
CA GLY A 216 -2.26 -5.10 -6.68
C GLY A 216 -1.36 -6.08 -7.44
N PRO A 217 -0.75 -5.67 -8.56
CA PRO A 217 0.13 -6.54 -9.34
C PRO A 217 1.54 -6.69 -8.74
N LEU A 218 1.91 -5.89 -7.73
CA LEU A 218 3.24 -5.90 -7.12
C LEU A 218 3.32 -6.97 -6.04
N THR A 219 4.35 -7.82 -6.11
CA THR A 219 4.65 -8.88 -5.15
C THR A 219 5.91 -8.57 -4.36
N ILE A 220 6.31 -9.49 -3.48
CA ILE A 220 7.56 -9.38 -2.71
C ILE A 220 8.82 -9.53 -3.58
N ASP A 221 8.67 -9.96 -4.83
CA ASP A 221 9.80 -10.15 -5.73
C ASP A 221 10.46 -8.81 -6.05
N GLY A 222 11.77 -8.75 -5.91
CA GLY A 222 12.54 -7.52 -6.13
C GLY A 222 12.44 -6.49 -5.01
N MET A 223 11.84 -6.82 -3.84
CA MET A 223 11.93 -5.95 -2.67
C MET A 223 13.38 -5.80 -2.20
N ILE A 224 13.68 -4.61 -1.67
CA ILE A 224 14.96 -4.31 -1.04
C ILE A 224 14.74 -3.83 0.39
N THR A 225 15.59 -4.26 1.33
CA THR A 225 15.57 -3.75 2.70
C THR A 225 16.12 -2.33 2.78
N MET A 226 15.80 -1.61 3.85
CA MET A 226 16.33 -0.26 4.06
C MET A 226 17.86 -0.25 4.19
N GLU A 227 18.42 -1.26 4.83
CA GLU A 227 19.87 -1.43 5.02
C GLU A 227 20.57 -1.67 3.67
N ALA A 228 20.01 -2.56 2.83
CA ALA A 228 20.54 -2.83 1.50
C ALA A 228 20.45 -1.60 0.59
N LEU A 229 19.34 -0.84 0.65
CA LEU A 229 19.18 0.42 -0.08
C LEU A 229 20.25 1.44 0.34
N GLN A 230 20.53 1.56 1.64
CA GLN A 230 21.52 2.50 2.16
C GLN A 230 22.95 2.11 1.82
N ALA A 231 23.24 0.81 1.73
CA ALA A 231 24.57 0.27 1.39
C ALA A 231 24.83 0.20 -0.13
N HIS A 232 23.80 0.39 -0.97
CA HIS A 232 23.95 0.24 -2.41
C HIS A 232 24.75 1.39 -3.02
N ALA A 233 25.77 1.07 -3.83
CA ALA A 233 26.66 2.07 -4.45
C ALA A 233 25.89 2.99 -5.43
N GLU A 234 24.95 2.42 -6.16
CA GLU A 234 24.14 3.11 -7.17
C GLU A 234 22.64 2.90 -6.89
N PRO A 235 22.07 3.53 -5.84
CA PRO A 235 20.71 3.23 -5.37
C PRO A 235 19.59 3.57 -6.38
N LEU A 236 19.86 4.42 -7.36
CA LEU A 236 18.90 4.75 -8.43
C LEU A 236 18.63 3.57 -9.37
N THR A 237 19.57 2.64 -9.51
CA THR A 237 19.39 1.43 -10.34
C THR A 237 18.40 0.43 -9.76
N LEU A 238 18.02 0.60 -8.50
CA LEU A 238 17.03 -0.23 -7.81
C LEU A 238 15.59 0.20 -8.10
N LEU A 239 15.40 1.31 -8.80
CA LEU A 239 14.08 1.79 -9.14
C LEU A 239 13.50 1.03 -10.33
N ALA A 240 12.32 0.46 -10.14
CA ALA A 240 11.50 0.00 -11.26
C ALA A 240 10.96 1.21 -12.05
N PRO A 241 10.64 1.05 -13.33
CA PRO A 241 10.09 2.13 -14.14
C PRO A 241 8.72 2.59 -13.62
N VAL A 242 8.31 3.80 -14.00
CA VAL A 242 7.07 4.44 -13.55
C VAL A 242 5.83 3.59 -13.86
N ASP A 243 5.84 2.90 -15.00
CA ASP A 243 4.74 2.05 -15.48
C ASP A 243 4.61 0.70 -14.76
N ALA A 244 5.56 0.35 -13.88
CA ALA A 244 5.40 -0.80 -12.99
C ALA A 244 4.11 -0.74 -12.15
N LEU A 245 3.64 0.48 -11.81
CA LEU A 245 2.37 0.71 -11.11
C LEU A 245 1.14 0.41 -11.99
N LEU A 246 1.32 0.37 -13.30
CA LEU A 246 0.26 0.34 -14.31
C LEU A 246 0.23 -1.00 -15.07
N ALA A 247 0.99 -2.00 -14.63
CA ALA A 247 1.19 -3.26 -15.36
C ALA A 247 -0.11 -4.02 -15.68
N SER A 248 -1.16 -3.82 -14.88
CA SER A 248 -2.49 -4.43 -15.12
C SER A 248 -3.28 -3.80 -16.25
N PHE A 249 -2.92 -2.60 -16.73
CA PHE A 249 -3.64 -1.93 -17.82
C PHE A 249 -3.05 -2.31 -19.18
N PRO A 250 -3.88 -2.52 -20.21
CA PRO A 250 -3.42 -2.70 -21.58
C PRO A 250 -2.66 -1.46 -22.07
N SER A 251 -1.86 -1.63 -23.13
CA SER A 251 -1.03 -0.57 -23.69
C SER A 251 -1.46 -0.19 -25.11
N ILE A 252 -1.23 1.08 -25.47
CA ILE A 252 -1.37 1.62 -26.83
C ILE A 252 -0.05 2.30 -27.18
N GLU A 253 0.50 1.99 -28.35
CA GLU A 253 1.70 2.63 -28.91
C GLU A 253 1.25 3.66 -29.95
N LEU A 254 1.57 4.92 -29.74
CA LEU A 254 1.23 6.03 -30.64
C LEU A 254 2.38 6.35 -31.60
N THR A 255 2.07 6.80 -32.80
CA THR A 255 3.04 7.44 -33.69
C THR A 255 3.58 8.72 -33.07
N ALA A 256 4.74 9.21 -33.52
CA ALA A 256 5.34 10.44 -33.00
C ALA A 256 4.41 11.65 -33.16
N GLU A 257 3.66 11.73 -34.26
CA GLU A 257 2.68 12.80 -34.50
C GLU A 257 1.52 12.78 -33.50
N LEU A 258 0.92 11.59 -33.28
CA LEU A 258 -0.16 11.41 -32.32
C LEU A 258 0.31 11.63 -30.87
N ALA A 259 1.55 11.26 -30.56
CA ALA A 259 2.17 11.47 -29.26
C ALA A 259 2.28 12.97 -28.89
N VAL A 260 2.66 13.82 -29.87
CA VAL A 260 2.68 15.27 -29.64
C VAL A 260 1.31 15.81 -29.29
N ARG A 261 0.29 15.40 -30.03
CA ARG A 261 -1.11 15.81 -29.79
C ARG A 261 -1.63 15.28 -28.44
N PHE A 262 -1.30 14.02 -28.14
CA PHE A 262 -1.64 13.41 -26.86
C PHE A 262 -1.06 14.18 -25.66
N LEU A 263 0.23 14.52 -25.72
CA LEU A 263 0.92 15.27 -24.66
C LEU A 263 0.42 16.73 -24.51
N GLN A 264 -0.27 17.26 -25.52
CA GLN A 264 -1.00 18.53 -25.43
C GLN A 264 -2.40 18.37 -24.82
N GLY A 265 -2.78 17.15 -24.40
CA GLY A 265 -4.10 16.88 -23.83
C GLY A 265 -5.23 16.70 -24.83
N GLN A 266 -4.91 16.56 -26.14
CA GLN A 266 -5.94 16.39 -27.18
C GLN A 266 -6.53 14.97 -27.11
N ARG A 267 -7.84 14.87 -27.27
CA ARG A 267 -8.51 13.60 -27.57
C ARG A 267 -8.16 13.16 -28.99
N LEU A 268 -7.84 11.87 -29.14
CA LEU A 268 -7.45 11.30 -30.43
C LEU A 268 -8.50 10.28 -30.89
N ALA A 269 -8.94 10.41 -32.15
CA ALA A 269 -9.82 9.41 -32.80
C ALA A 269 -8.95 8.40 -33.53
N LEU A 270 -8.62 7.26 -32.91
CA LEU A 270 -7.69 6.26 -33.43
C LEU A 270 -8.31 5.34 -34.48
N GLY A 271 -9.64 5.34 -34.67
CA GLY A 271 -10.31 4.42 -35.59
C GLY A 271 -9.92 4.54 -37.07
N LYS A 272 -9.26 5.64 -37.46
CA LYS A 272 -8.74 5.87 -38.81
C LYS A 272 -7.22 5.86 -38.88
N GLU A 273 -6.57 5.70 -37.75
CA GLU A 273 -5.12 5.68 -37.62
C GLU A 273 -4.61 4.22 -37.64
N ALA A 274 -3.41 3.99 -38.13
CA ALA A 274 -2.80 2.66 -38.13
C ALA A 274 -2.23 2.32 -36.73
N VAL A 275 -3.08 2.39 -35.70
CA VAL A 275 -2.74 2.14 -34.29
C VAL A 275 -3.58 0.99 -33.78
N ALA A 276 -2.91 -0.03 -33.24
CA ALA A 276 -3.60 -1.14 -32.57
C ALA A 276 -4.19 -0.66 -31.23
N VAL A 277 -5.49 -0.91 -31.04
CA VAL A 277 -6.19 -0.57 -29.80
C VAL A 277 -6.77 -1.82 -29.15
N PRO A 278 -6.89 -1.88 -27.81
CA PRO A 278 -7.62 -2.94 -27.12
C PRO A 278 -9.06 -3.05 -27.62
N ALA A 279 -9.61 -4.27 -27.61
CA ALA A 279 -10.99 -4.53 -28.04
C ALA A 279 -12.03 -3.87 -27.14
N GLU A 280 -11.74 -3.84 -25.83
CA GLU A 280 -12.67 -3.30 -24.83
C GLU A 280 -12.28 -1.88 -24.44
N PRO A 281 -13.26 -0.96 -24.30
CA PRO A 281 -13.05 0.34 -23.72
C PRO A 281 -12.50 0.20 -22.28
N GLY A 282 -11.71 1.18 -21.86
CA GLY A 282 -11.15 1.16 -20.51
C GLY A 282 -9.89 2.00 -20.39
N ARG A 283 -9.29 1.94 -19.22
CA ARG A 283 -8.05 2.64 -18.94
C ARG A 283 -6.86 1.94 -19.58
N VAL A 284 -5.99 2.70 -20.23
CA VAL A 284 -4.83 2.20 -20.95
C VAL A 284 -3.56 2.97 -20.60
N ARG A 285 -2.41 2.33 -20.76
CA ARG A 285 -1.08 2.95 -20.79
C ARG A 285 -0.80 3.41 -22.21
N VAL A 286 -0.25 4.60 -22.36
CA VAL A 286 0.04 5.18 -23.66
C VAL A 286 1.54 5.40 -23.81
N TYR A 287 2.09 4.86 -24.89
CA TYR A 287 3.52 4.92 -25.21
C TYR A 287 3.75 5.57 -26.56
N SER A 288 4.99 6.00 -26.79
CA SER A 288 5.54 6.30 -28.10
C SER A 288 7.05 6.05 -28.05
N ASP A 289 7.56 5.31 -29.04
CA ASP A 289 8.96 4.89 -29.10
C ASP A 289 9.43 4.21 -27.80
N GLY A 290 8.56 3.31 -27.28
CA GLY A 290 8.79 2.56 -26.05
C GLY A 290 8.81 3.39 -24.75
N LYS A 291 8.48 4.70 -24.80
CA LYS A 291 8.45 5.59 -23.64
C LYS A 291 7.02 5.82 -23.18
N LEU A 292 6.76 5.66 -21.91
CA LEU A 292 5.47 5.97 -21.31
C LEU A 292 5.16 7.46 -21.42
N LEU A 293 4.03 7.80 -22.05
CA LEU A 293 3.49 9.16 -22.15
C LEU A 293 2.49 9.48 -21.03
N GLY A 294 1.87 8.45 -20.48
CA GLY A 294 0.86 8.58 -19.44
C GLY A 294 -0.23 7.52 -19.52
N THR A 295 -1.38 7.83 -18.91
CA THR A 295 -2.60 7.03 -19.01
C THR A 295 -3.69 7.78 -19.76
N ALA A 296 -4.60 7.02 -20.35
CA ALA A 296 -5.77 7.53 -21.03
C ALA A 296 -6.96 6.60 -20.81
N GLN A 297 -8.15 7.14 -21.05
CA GLN A 297 -9.37 6.38 -21.15
C GLN A 297 -9.65 6.09 -22.63
N LEU A 298 -9.56 4.82 -23.04
CA LEU A 298 -10.07 4.37 -24.32
C LEU A 298 -11.59 4.28 -24.23
N GLN A 299 -12.26 5.04 -25.09
CA GLN A 299 -13.72 5.11 -25.18
C GLN A 299 -14.21 4.35 -26.41
N GLU A 300 -15.55 4.23 -26.56
CA GLU A 300 -16.16 3.71 -27.78
C GLU A 300 -15.65 4.44 -29.02
N TYR A 301 -15.72 3.78 -30.19
CA TYR A 301 -15.23 4.28 -31.49
C TYR A 301 -13.73 4.61 -31.50
N ALA A 302 -12.94 3.93 -30.64
CA ALA A 302 -11.49 4.11 -30.51
C ALA A 302 -11.09 5.58 -30.23
N ILE A 303 -11.85 6.28 -29.39
CA ILE A 303 -11.51 7.62 -28.92
C ILE A 303 -10.60 7.48 -27.70
N LEU A 304 -9.38 7.99 -27.79
CA LEU A 304 -8.41 8.01 -26.71
C LEU A 304 -8.44 9.37 -26.00
N ALA A 305 -8.89 9.40 -24.74
CA ALA A 305 -8.97 10.62 -23.94
C ALA A 305 -7.83 10.64 -22.90
N PRO A 306 -6.86 11.57 -22.98
CA PRO A 306 -5.78 11.69 -22.01
C PRO A 306 -6.32 11.85 -20.58
N GLU A 307 -5.69 11.15 -19.61
CA GLU A 307 -6.09 11.21 -18.20
C GLU A 307 -4.96 11.79 -17.33
N ARG A 308 -3.77 11.16 -17.34
CA ARG A 308 -2.59 11.62 -16.60
C ARG A 308 -1.37 11.57 -17.52
N LEU A 309 -0.76 12.72 -17.74
CA LEU A 309 0.38 12.85 -18.63
C LEU A 309 1.69 12.89 -17.82
N ILE A 310 2.71 12.23 -18.34
CA ILE A 310 4.09 12.37 -17.85
C ILE A 310 4.66 13.66 -18.43
N ALA A 311 5.24 14.51 -17.56
CA ALA A 311 5.93 15.68 -18.03
C ALA A 311 7.16 15.25 -18.86
N LYS A 312 7.39 15.89 -20.03
CA LYS A 312 8.65 15.69 -20.73
C LYS A 312 9.79 16.04 -19.78
N ALA A 313 10.76 15.13 -19.62
CA ALA A 313 12.05 15.52 -19.07
C ALA A 313 12.56 16.67 -19.93
N ALA A 314 12.81 17.82 -19.30
CA ALA A 314 13.34 19.00 -19.95
C ALA A 314 14.74 18.74 -20.49
#